data_c4652952b7c3f47312e70c7199cfe0e3
#
_entry.id   c4652952b7c3f47312e70c7199cfe0e3
#
_cell.length_a   1.000
_cell.length_b   1.000
_cell.length_c   1.000
_cell.angle_alpha   90.00
_cell.angle_beta   90.00
_cell.angle_gamma   90.00
#
_symmetry.space_group_name_H-M   'P 1'
#
loop_
_entity.id
_entity.type
_entity.pdbx_description
1 polymer ?
#
loop_
_entity_poly.entity_id
_entity_poly.type
_entity_poly.pdbx_seq_one_letter_code
_entity_poly.pdbx_strand_id
1 'polypeptide(L)'
;ETKEKNTMKLFHKALIAAAVTFACGASLAADLPGVRILATGGTIAGSAASATQTTGYEAGKIGIQTLIDAVPQMKDIAKVDGEQIVKISSNNMDTPTLLRLANRVNELLARDDVQGIVITHGTDTLEETAYFLNLTVHSDKPVVLVGAMRPATAMSADGPMNLLNAVRVAVSKDAVGKGVMITMNDEINGARDVTKTNTTNVATFKAPELGVLGYVAGGKVKFYKKSTRRHTTQSEFDVKGLKELPRVDIVYSHVNADGVMVNAAVKAGAKGIIHDGTGNGSIHQDTEKALVKAQKKGVVIVRSARVGNGPTVPSIKRWTDEHFLDGDTLSAQKARLLLQLALTKTSDLKEIQRIFDEY
;
A
#
# COMPACT_ATOMS: atom_id res chain seq x y z
N GLU A 1 -79.31 5.22 3.27
CA GLU A 1 -78.15 5.92 3.97
C GLU A 1 -77.06 4.98 4.41
N THR A 2 -77.34 3.75 4.82
CA THR A 2 -76.29 2.81 5.30
C THR A 2 -75.49 2.16 4.18
N LYS A 3 -75.96 2.02 2.95
CA LYS A 3 -75.26 1.44 1.80
C LYS A 3 -74.28 2.43 1.16
N GLU A 4 -74.57 3.71 1.08
CA GLU A 4 -73.70 4.72 0.52
C GLU A 4 -72.49 5.01 1.44
N LYS A 5 -72.65 5.02 2.76
CA LYS A 5 -71.56 5.19 3.71
C LYS A 5 -70.52 4.05 3.66
N ASN A 6 -70.98 2.81 3.34
CA ASN A 6 -70.09 1.66 3.25
C ASN A 6 -69.31 1.69 1.93
N THR A 7 -69.91 2.14 0.82
CA THR A 7 -69.21 2.27 -0.49
C THR A 7 -68.14 3.34 -0.46
N MET A 8 -68.39 4.48 0.17
CA MET A 8 -67.41 5.56 0.34
C MET A 8 -66.23 5.19 1.24
N LYS A 9 -66.46 4.38 2.29
CA LYS A 9 -65.37 3.84 3.13
C LYS A 9 -64.49 2.81 2.41
N LEU A 10 -65.07 2.02 1.49
CA LEU A 10 -64.32 1.08 0.66
C LEU A 10 -63.44 1.81 -0.37
N PHE A 11 -63.97 2.89 -0.99
CA PHE A 11 -63.21 3.73 -1.94
C PHE A 11 -62.03 4.45 -1.27
N HIS A 12 -62.24 4.98 -0.04
CA HIS A 12 -61.14 5.60 0.72
C HIS A 12 -60.04 4.59 1.14
N LYS A 13 -60.41 3.37 1.50
CA LYS A 13 -59.46 2.31 1.82
C LYS A 13 -58.67 1.82 0.58
N ALA A 14 -59.34 1.77 -0.59
CA ALA A 14 -58.70 1.41 -1.85
C ALA A 14 -57.70 2.51 -2.36
N LEU A 15 -58.05 3.80 -2.18
CA LEU A 15 -57.16 4.91 -2.51
C LEU A 15 -55.92 4.97 -1.58
N ILE A 16 -56.10 4.69 -0.29
CA ILE A 16 -54.97 4.65 0.66
C ILE A 16 -54.06 3.44 0.37
N ALA A 17 -54.61 2.27 0.02
CA ALA A 17 -53.83 1.10 -0.37
C ALA A 17 -53.05 1.33 -1.68
N ALA A 18 -53.65 2.03 -2.68
CA ALA A 18 -52.96 2.39 -3.93
C ALA A 18 -51.85 3.45 -3.73
N ALA A 19 -52.04 4.41 -2.80
CA ALA A 19 -51.00 5.41 -2.49
C ALA A 19 -49.84 4.80 -1.72
N VAL A 20 -50.04 3.79 -0.86
CA VAL A 20 -48.97 3.09 -0.13
C VAL A 20 -48.20 2.14 -1.05
N THR A 21 -48.82 1.53 -2.05
CA THR A 21 -48.13 0.68 -3.05
C THR A 21 -47.29 1.51 -4.06
N PHE A 22 -47.66 2.77 -4.33
CA PHE A 22 -46.84 3.65 -5.20
C PHE A 22 -45.65 4.30 -4.48
N ALA A 23 -45.65 4.39 -3.13
CA ALA A 23 -44.56 4.92 -2.34
C ALA A 23 -43.44 3.90 -2.09
N CYS A 24 -43.66 2.60 -2.31
CA CYS A 24 -42.63 1.56 -2.18
C CYS A 24 -41.87 1.22 -3.48
N GLY A 25 -42.17 1.92 -4.58
CA GLY A 25 -41.60 1.62 -5.92
C GLY A 25 -40.44 2.49 -6.38
N ALA A 26 -40.05 3.50 -5.62
CA ALA A 26 -38.84 4.27 -5.93
C ALA A 26 -37.70 3.79 -5.01
N SER A 27 -37.29 2.54 -5.18
CA SER A 27 -35.90 2.19 -4.90
C SER A 27 -35.07 2.99 -5.91
N LEU A 28 -34.61 4.19 -5.50
CA LEU A 28 -33.52 4.86 -6.17
C LEU A 28 -32.42 3.81 -6.24
N ALA A 29 -32.18 3.25 -7.41
CA ALA A 29 -30.99 2.43 -7.65
C ALA A 29 -29.82 3.32 -7.22
N ALA A 30 -29.28 3.07 -6.02
CA ALA A 30 -28.17 3.85 -5.50
C ALA A 30 -27.06 3.77 -6.55
N ASP A 31 -26.61 4.94 -6.99
CA ASP A 31 -25.58 5.01 -8.01
C ASP A 31 -24.36 4.24 -7.49
N LEU A 32 -23.84 3.28 -8.27
CA LEU A 32 -22.70 2.47 -7.85
C LEU A 32 -21.49 3.38 -7.58
N PRO A 33 -20.70 3.11 -6.52
CA PRO A 33 -19.53 3.90 -6.21
C PRO A 33 -18.50 3.87 -7.33
N GLY A 34 -17.85 5.00 -7.60
CA GLY A 34 -16.79 5.10 -8.59
C GLY A 34 -15.46 4.59 -8.08
N VAL A 35 -14.83 3.67 -8.80
CA VAL A 35 -13.49 3.15 -8.51
C VAL A 35 -12.58 3.41 -9.71
N ARG A 36 -11.40 3.98 -9.45
CA ARG A 36 -10.34 4.12 -10.44
C ARG A 36 -9.30 3.03 -10.25
N ILE A 37 -9.00 2.29 -11.32
CA ILE A 37 -7.93 1.29 -11.32
C ILE A 37 -6.71 1.89 -12.01
N LEU A 38 -5.62 2.09 -11.27
CA LEU A 38 -4.34 2.57 -11.77
C LEU A 38 -3.42 1.38 -12.02
N ALA A 39 -2.99 1.17 -13.26
CA ALA A 39 -2.15 0.03 -13.60
C ALA A 39 -0.69 0.43 -13.75
N THR A 40 0.20 -0.30 -13.05
CA THR A 40 1.65 -0.11 -13.14
C THR A 40 2.38 -1.26 -13.84
N GLY A 41 1.67 -2.36 -14.14
CA GLY A 41 2.25 -3.58 -14.75
C GLY A 41 2.30 -4.75 -13.77
N GLY A 42 3.44 -5.44 -13.72
CA GLY A 42 3.66 -6.58 -12.83
C GLY A 42 3.07 -7.90 -13.30
N THR A 43 3.12 -8.92 -12.44
CA THR A 43 2.67 -10.30 -12.69
C THR A 43 1.18 -10.41 -12.98
N ILE A 44 0.35 -9.61 -12.31
CA ILE A 44 -1.11 -9.60 -12.52
C ILE A 44 -1.48 -9.28 -13.97
N ALA A 45 -0.61 -8.53 -14.65
CA ALA A 45 -0.68 -8.22 -16.07
C ALA A 45 0.35 -9.03 -16.89
N GLY A 46 0.83 -10.14 -16.34
CA GLY A 46 1.85 -11.00 -16.95
C GLY A 46 1.28 -12.03 -17.89
N SER A 47 2.06 -12.40 -18.92
CA SER A 47 1.74 -13.47 -19.86
C SER A 47 2.87 -14.48 -19.91
N ALA A 48 2.52 -15.76 -19.75
CA ALA A 48 3.41 -16.90 -19.86
C ALA A 48 3.15 -17.67 -21.17
N ALA A 49 4.14 -18.41 -21.64
CA ALA A 49 4.05 -19.21 -22.86
C ALA A 49 3.11 -20.45 -22.72
N SER A 50 2.91 -20.94 -21.50
CA SER A 50 1.99 -22.04 -21.21
C SER A 50 1.24 -21.82 -19.89
N ALA A 51 0.09 -22.48 -19.74
CA ALA A 51 -0.74 -22.39 -18.52
C ALA A 51 -0.06 -23.02 -17.27
N THR A 52 0.94 -23.84 -17.44
CA THR A 52 1.71 -24.46 -16.34
C THR A 52 2.96 -23.65 -15.96
N GLN A 53 3.31 -22.63 -16.73
CA GLN A 53 4.45 -21.76 -16.45
C GLN A 53 4.07 -20.68 -15.45
N THR A 54 4.58 -20.77 -14.24
CA THR A 54 4.33 -19.82 -13.14
C THR A 54 5.52 -18.91 -12.85
N THR A 55 6.67 -19.13 -13.50
CA THR A 55 7.90 -18.34 -13.37
C THR A 55 8.51 -18.08 -14.75
N GLY A 56 9.39 -17.06 -14.87
CA GLY A 56 10.05 -16.74 -16.14
C GLY A 56 9.10 -16.24 -17.25
N TYR A 57 8.02 -15.55 -16.87
CA TYR A 57 7.01 -14.95 -17.77
C TYR A 57 7.33 -13.45 -18.01
N GLU A 58 6.66 -12.85 -18.99
CA GLU A 58 6.75 -11.42 -19.26
C GLU A 58 5.74 -10.63 -18.42
N ALA A 59 6.23 -9.83 -17.48
CA ALA A 59 5.41 -8.96 -16.63
C ALA A 59 4.88 -7.74 -17.41
N GLY A 60 3.66 -7.26 -17.08
CA GLY A 60 3.11 -6.01 -17.63
C GLY A 60 2.67 -6.06 -19.10
N LYS A 61 2.54 -7.22 -19.70
CA LYS A 61 2.11 -7.36 -21.11
C LYS A 61 0.65 -6.97 -21.34
N ILE A 62 -0.22 -7.30 -20.40
CA ILE A 62 -1.68 -7.10 -20.50
C ILE A 62 -2.00 -5.68 -20.07
N GLY A 63 -2.80 -4.98 -20.90
CA GLY A 63 -3.26 -3.62 -20.59
C GLY A 63 -4.40 -3.61 -19.57
N ILE A 64 -4.62 -2.45 -18.95
CA ILE A 64 -5.63 -2.30 -17.89
C ILE A 64 -7.03 -2.68 -18.34
N GLN A 65 -7.44 -2.33 -19.56
CA GLN A 65 -8.78 -2.64 -20.05
C GLN A 65 -9.01 -4.15 -20.11
N THR A 66 -8.04 -4.91 -20.60
CA THR A 66 -8.12 -6.38 -20.65
C THR A 66 -8.24 -7.00 -19.25
N LEU A 67 -7.56 -6.43 -18.24
CA LEU A 67 -7.70 -6.87 -16.84
C LEU A 67 -9.10 -6.60 -16.30
N ILE A 68 -9.67 -5.44 -16.61
CA ILE A 68 -11.04 -5.08 -16.23
C ILE A 68 -12.06 -6.02 -16.90
N ASP A 69 -11.90 -6.26 -18.19
CA ASP A 69 -12.82 -7.11 -18.98
C ASP A 69 -12.74 -8.58 -18.54
N ALA A 70 -11.60 -9.03 -18.00
CA ALA A 70 -11.44 -10.38 -17.46
C ALA A 70 -12.20 -10.60 -16.14
N VAL A 71 -12.69 -9.54 -15.48
CA VAL A 71 -13.41 -9.61 -14.19
C VAL A 71 -14.71 -8.79 -14.26
N PRO A 72 -15.70 -9.19 -15.11
CA PRO A 72 -16.92 -8.42 -15.32
C PRO A 72 -17.76 -8.23 -14.05
N GLN A 73 -17.61 -9.11 -13.05
CA GLN A 73 -18.30 -9.02 -11.75
C GLN A 73 -17.99 -7.74 -10.97
N MET A 74 -16.92 -7.03 -11.31
CA MET A 74 -16.65 -5.72 -10.71
C MET A 74 -17.71 -4.70 -11.04
N LYS A 75 -18.38 -4.82 -12.22
CA LYS A 75 -19.45 -3.92 -12.66
C LYS A 75 -20.73 -4.03 -11.84
N ASP A 76 -20.88 -5.13 -11.09
CA ASP A 76 -22.03 -5.32 -10.19
C ASP A 76 -21.88 -4.55 -8.86
N ILE A 77 -20.67 -4.10 -8.55
CA ILE A 77 -20.33 -3.48 -7.26
C ILE A 77 -19.76 -2.07 -7.38
N ALA A 78 -19.28 -1.67 -8.54
CA ALA A 78 -18.67 -0.35 -8.76
C ALA A 78 -18.78 0.12 -10.22
N LYS A 79 -18.77 1.44 -10.43
CA LYS A 79 -18.43 2.06 -11.69
C LYS A 79 -16.91 2.07 -11.83
N VAL A 80 -16.37 1.10 -12.57
CA VAL A 80 -14.93 0.89 -12.71
C VAL A 80 -14.42 1.54 -13.97
N ASP A 81 -13.33 2.29 -13.86
CA ASP A 81 -12.59 2.89 -14.96
C ASP A 81 -11.09 2.72 -14.72
N GLY A 82 -10.30 2.53 -15.79
CA GLY A 82 -8.90 2.17 -15.74
C GLY A 82 -7.97 3.19 -16.39
N GLU A 83 -6.83 3.45 -15.74
CA GLU A 83 -5.76 4.30 -16.25
C GLU A 83 -4.42 3.58 -16.20
N GLN A 84 -3.68 3.57 -17.30
CA GLN A 84 -2.34 2.99 -17.34
C GLN A 84 -1.32 4.05 -16.95
N ILE A 85 -0.70 3.90 -15.77
CA ILE A 85 0.37 4.78 -15.28
C ILE A 85 1.71 4.41 -15.93
N VAL A 86 2.06 3.12 -15.89
CA VAL A 86 3.28 2.58 -16.48
C VAL A 86 3.11 1.08 -16.74
N LYS A 87 3.95 0.49 -17.59
CA LYS A 87 3.99 -0.96 -17.87
C LYS A 87 5.39 -1.48 -17.57
N ILE A 88 5.66 -1.81 -16.31
CA ILE A 88 6.98 -2.31 -15.88
C ILE A 88 6.87 -3.54 -14.99
N SER A 89 7.94 -4.29 -14.87
CA SER A 89 8.16 -5.18 -13.73
C SER A 89 8.51 -4.32 -12.51
N SER A 90 7.99 -4.63 -11.34
CA SER A 90 8.10 -3.77 -10.16
C SER A 90 9.52 -3.63 -9.61
N ASN A 91 10.43 -4.55 -9.93
CA ASN A 91 11.85 -4.38 -9.63
C ASN A 91 12.49 -3.18 -10.36
N ASN A 92 11.82 -2.64 -11.38
CA ASN A 92 12.22 -1.43 -12.11
C ASN A 92 11.44 -0.18 -11.67
N MET A 93 10.71 -0.24 -10.55
CA MET A 93 10.05 0.93 -9.97
C MET A 93 11.11 1.97 -9.57
N ASP A 94 10.85 3.23 -9.92
CA ASP A 94 11.75 4.34 -9.64
C ASP A 94 11.04 5.50 -8.94
N THR A 95 11.83 6.43 -8.41
CA THR A 95 11.32 7.62 -7.71
C THR A 95 10.40 8.48 -8.58
N PRO A 96 10.73 8.80 -9.85
CA PRO A 96 9.82 9.57 -10.70
C PRO A 96 8.45 8.91 -10.88
N THR A 97 8.40 7.58 -11.00
CA THR A 97 7.15 6.83 -11.12
C THR A 97 6.36 6.84 -9.80
N LEU A 98 7.02 6.68 -8.63
CA LEU A 98 6.37 6.79 -7.32
C LEU A 98 5.76 8.17 -7.10
N LEU A 99 6.50 9.24 -7.40
CA LEU A 99 6.02 10.62 -7.28
C LEU A 99 4.84 10.90 -8.21
N ARG A 100 4.91 10.45 -9.48
CA ARG A 100 3.80 10.57 -10.43
C ARG A 100 2.56 9.82 -9.94
N LEU A 101 2.73 8.60 -9.44
CA LEU A 101 1.63 7.79 -8.91
C LEU A 101 0.98 8.46 -7.69
N ALA A 102 1.77 8.94 -6.71
CA ALA A 102 1.24 9.62 -5.53
C ALA A 102 0.45 10.89 -5.89
N ASN A 103 0.98 11.73 -6.78
CA ASN A 103 0.29 12.92 -7.25
C ASN A 103 -1.03 12.56 -7.96
N ARG A 104 -1.01 11.54 -8.83
CA ARG A 104 -2.22 11.10 -9.54
C ARG A 104 -3.28 10.53 -8.62
N VAL A 105 -2.87 9.76 -7.60
CA VAL A 105 -3.78 9.24 -6.56
C VAL A 105 -4.44 10.42 -5.82
N ASN A 106 -3.68 11.41 -5.37
CA ASN A 106 -4.23 12.58 -4.67
C ASN A 106 -5.19 13.41 -5.56
N GLU A 107 -4.87 13.61 -6.84
CA GLU A 107 -5.75 14.29 -7.79
C GLU A 107 -7.09 13.56 -7.94
N LEU A 108 -7.06 12.23 -8.09
CA LEU A 108 -8.26 11.43 -8.28
C LEU A 108 -9.13 11.37 -7.02
N LEU A 109 -8.50 11.23 -5.84
CA LEU A 109 -9.23 11.18 -4.56
C LEU A 109 -9.89 12.52 -4.19
N ALA A 110 -9.41 13.64 -4.74
CA ALA A 110 -10.06 14.94 -4.57
C ALA A 110 -11.39 15.07 -5.33
N ARG A 111 -11.72 14.13 -6.24
CA ARG A 111 -12.95 14.14 -7.03
C ARG A 111 -14.09 13.47 -6.26
N ASP A 112 -15.30 14.03 -6.40
CA ASP A 112 -16.50 13.48 -5.74
C ASP A 112 -16.99 12.18 -6.36
N ASP A 113 -16.75 11.96 -7.67
CA ASP A 113 -17.13 10.75 -8.38
C ASP A 113 -16.18 9.56 -8.14
N VAL A 114 -15.10 9.74 -7.37
CA VAL A 114 -14.14 8.70 -6.99
C VAL A 114 -14.27 8.38 -5.52
N GLN A 115 -14.77 7.19 -5.17
CA GLN A 115 -14.91 6.71 -3.81
C GLN A 115 -13.71 5.88 -3.35
N GLY A 116 -12.96 5.30 -4.27
CA GLY A 116 -11.76 4.54 -3.93
C GLY A 116 -10.85 4.31 -5.13
N ILE A 117 -9.61 3.96 -4.83
CA ILE A 117 -8.59 3.65 -5.84
C ILE A 117 -8.07 2.23 -5.63
N VAL A 118 -7.94 1.48 -6.72
CA VAL A 118 -7.21 0.22 -6.79
C VAL A 118 -5.96 0.43 -7.63
N ILE A 119 -4.83 -0.11 -7.20
CA ILE A 119 -3.57 -0.03 -7.94
C ILE A 119 -3.08 -1.45 -8.24
N THR A 120 -3.05 -1.84 -9.51
CA THR A 120 -2.43 -3.12 -9.90
C THR A 120 -0.93 -2.93 -10.02
N HIS A 121 -0.16 -3.82 -9.37
CA HIS A 121 1.26 -3.67 -9.19
C HIS A 121 1.99 -5.02 -9.22
N GLY A 122 3.27 -5.02 -9.58
CA GLY A 122 4.12 -6.19 -9.44
C GLY A 122 4.51 -6.44 -7.98
N THR A 123 4.64 -7.70 -7.60
CA THR A 123 4.75 -8.08 -6.18
C THR A 123 6.11 -7.80 -5.53
N ASP A 124 7.19 -7.57 -6.31
CA ASP A 124 8.54 -7.45 -5.75
C ASP A 124 8.73 -6.18 -4.92
N THR A 125 8.14 -5.05 -5.33
CA THR A 125 8.21 -3.77 -4.61
C THR A 125 6.83 -3.23 -4.23
N LEU A 126 5.80 -4.08 -4.25
CA LEU A 126 4.42 -3.70 -3.92
C LEU A 126 4.31 -3.11 -2.51
N GLU A 127 4.99 -3.70 -1.53
CA GLU A 127 5.00 -3.21 -0.14
C GLU A 127 5.65 -1.84 0.01
N GLU A 128 6.68 -1.55 -0.80
CA GLU A 128 7.36 -0.26 -0.80
C GLU A 128 6.47 0.83 -1.40
N THR A 129 5.85 0.56 -2.55
CA THR A 129 4.89 1.48 -3.17
C THR A 129 3.69 1.74 -2.26
N ALA A 130 3.16 0.69 -1.61
CA ALA A 130 2.06 0.83 -0.66
C ALA A 130 2.44 1.72 0.52
N TYR A 131 3.61 1.51 1.13
CA TYR A 131 4.06 2.33 2.25
C TYR A 131 4.35 3.78 1.83
N PHE A 132 4.97 3.99 0.67
CA PHE A 132 5.17 5.33 0.13
C PHE A 132 3.85 6.09 -0.03
N LEU A 133 2.82 5.46 -0.60
CA LEU A 133 1.49 6.05 -0.73
C LEU A 133 0.81 6.26 0.63
N ASN A 134 1.02 5.34 1.59
CA ASN A 134 0.51 5.49 2.96
C ASN A 134 1.05 6.77 3.66
N LEU A 135 2.26 7.18 3.28
CA LEU A 135 2.92 8.39 3.78
C LEU A 135 2.56 9.66 2.99
N THR A 136 2.08 9.55 1.74
CA THR A 136 1.97 10.70 0.81
C THR A 136 0.57 10.94 0.25
N VAL A 137 -0.39 10.09 0.55
CA VAL A 137 -1.80 10.30 0.21
C VAL A 137 -2.48 11.14 1.29
N HIS A 138 -3.28 12.13 0.88
CA HIS A 138 -3.98 13.06 1.78
C HIS A 138 -5.50 12.89 1.72
N SER A 139 -5.97 11.66 1.82
CA SER A 139 -7.40 11.34 1.78
C SER A 139 -7.69 10.13 2.69
N ASP A 140 -8.88 10.12 3.28
CA ASP A 140 -9.40 8.97 4.02
C ASP A 140 -10.09 7.94 3.11
N LYS A 141 -10.32 8.28 1.83
CA LYS A 141 -10.88 7.34 0.84
C LYS A 141 -9.94 6.15 0.65
N PRO A 142 -10.48 4.92 0.48
CA PRO A 142 -9.68 3.71 0.36
C PRO A 142 -8.70 3.73 -0.83
N VAL A 143 -7.46 3.38 -0.58
CA VAL A 143 -6.45 3.09 -1.60
C VAL A 143 -5.95 1.67 -1.37
N VAL A 144 -6.13 0.80 -2.38
CA VAL A 144 -5.88 -0.63 -2.27
C VAL A 144 -4.92 -1.08 -3.36
N LEU A 145 -3.73 -1.53 -2.98
CA LEU A 145 -2.81 -2.16 -3.92
C LEU A 145 -3.11 -3.65 -4.03
N VAL A 146 -2.93 -4.18 -5.23
CA VAL A 146 -3.17 -5.58 -5.56
C VAL A 146 -2.16 -6.09 -6.57
N GLY A 147 -1.76 -7.33 -6.41
CA GLY A 147 -0.89 -8.05 -7.32
C GLY A 147 -1.35 -9.47 -7.57
N ALA A 148 -0.50 -10.25 -8.21
CA ALA A 148 -0.67 -11.68 -8.37
C ALA A 148 0.68 -12.37 -8.33
N MET A 149 0.72 -13.60 -7.79
CA MET A 149 1.93 -14.43 -7.78
C MET A 149 2.02 -15.33 -9.01
N ARG A 150 0.91 -15.52 -9.73
CA ARG A 150 0.84 -16.26 -10.98
C ARG A 150 0.46 -15.34 -12.13
N PRO A 151 1.05 -15.48 -13.33
CA PRO A 151 0.69 -14.65 -14.48
C PRO A 151 -0.78 -14.91 -14.89
N ALA A 152 -1.41 -13.95 -15.53
CA ALA A 152 -2.83 -14.00 -15.88
C ALA A 152 -3.20 -15.23 -16.77
N THR A 153 -2.23 -15.76 -17.52
CA THR A 153 -2.40 -16.93 -18.39
C THR A 153 -2.17 -18.28 -17.67
N ALA A 154 -1.74 -18.27 -16.41
CA ALA A 154 -1.43 -19.48 -15.67
C ALA A 154 -2.70 -20.22 -15.22
N MET A 155 -2.61 -21.57 -15.15
CA MET A 155 -3.60 -22.37 -14.46
C MET A 155 -3.73 -21.92 -13.00
N SER A 156 -4.97 -21.73 -12.52
CA SER A 156 -5.24 -21.18 -11.18
C SER A 156 -4.58 -19.81 -10.93
N ALA A 157 -4.60 -18.90 -11.91
CA ALA A 157 -4.17 -17.52 -11.75
C ALA A 157 -4.92 -16.86 -10.58
N ASP A 158 -4.18 -16.25 -9.66
CA ASP A 158 -4.75 -15.60 -8.46
C ASP A 158 -5.20 -14.16 -8.72
N GLY A 159 -4.75 -13.54 -9.81
CA GLY A 159 -5.00 -12.15 -10.16
C GLY A 159 -6.49 -11.75 -10.23
N PRO A 160 -7.35 -12.48 -10.94
CA PRO A 160 -8.76 -12.11 -11.09
C PRO A 160 -9.51 -11.99 -9.75
N MET A 161 -9.34 -12.96 -8.84
CA MET A 161 -9.98 -12.91 -7.53
C MET A 161 -9.38 -11.82 -6.65
N ASN A 162 -8.05 -11.66 -6.67
CA ASN A 162 -7.37 -10.58 -5.95
C ASN A 162 -7.88 -9.21 -6.42
N LEU A 163 -8.04 -8.99 -7.74
CA LEU A 163 -8.55 -7.73 -8.29
C LEU A 163 -10.00 -7.47 -7.87
N LEU A 164 -10.88 -8.47 -7.95
CA LEU A 164 -12.28 -8.35 -7.50
C LEU A 164 -12.35 -7.99 -6.01
N ASN A 165 -11.53 -8.64 -5.18
CA ASN A 165 -11.48 -8.37 -3.74
C ASN A 165 -10.91 -6.97 -3.45
N ALA A 166 -9.92 -6.50 -4.20
CA ALA A 166 -9.42 -5.13 -4.07
C ALA A 166 -10.51 -4.09 -4.38
N VAL A 167 -11.33 -4.31 -5.41
CA VAL A 167 -12.48 -3.43 -5.71
C VAL A 167 -13.53 -3.48 -4.59
N ARG A 168 -13.83 -4.68 -4.03
CA ARG A 168 -14.74 -4.81 -2.86
C ARG A 168 -14.24 -4.00 -1.67
N VAL A 169 -12.94 -4.04 -1.39
CA VAL A 169 -12.34 -3.25 -0.30
C VAL A 169 -12.40 -1.76 -0.62
N ALA A 170 -12.10 -1.36 -1.87
CA ALA A 170 -12.10 0.03 -2.29
C ALA A 170 -13.49 0.72 -2.22
N VAL A 171 -14.58 -0.05 -2.29
CA VAL A 171 -15.95 0.48 -2.13
C VAL A 171 -16.52 0.31 -0.72
N SER A 172 -15.80 -0.39 0.16
CA SER A 172 -16.26 -0.64 1.53
C SER A 172 -16.20 0.63 2.38
N LYS A 173 -17.32 1.00 2.99
CA LYS A 173 -17.36 2.11 3.96
C LYS A 173 -16.45 1.85 5.17
N ASP A 174 -16.28 0.58 5.55
CA ASP A 174 -15.43 0.19 6.67
C ASP A 174 -13.93 0.33 6.35
N ALA A 175 -13.55 0.50 5.07
CA ALA A 175 -12.18 0.73 4.63
C ALA A 175 -11.75 2.21 4.74
N VAL A 176 -12.71 3.13 4.91
CA VAL A 176 -12.41 4.57 5.03
C VAL A 176 -11.57 4.83 6.29
N GLY A 177 -10.50 5.61 6.15
CA GLY A 177 -9.60 5.95 7.24
C GLY A 177 -8.72 4.80 7.75
N LYS A 178 -8.56 3.71 6.95
CA LYS A 178 -7.67 2.58 7.30
C LYS A 178 -6.26 2.71 6.78
N GLY A 179 -5.93 3.82 6.10
CA GLY A 179 -4.67 3.99 5.40
C GLY A 179 -4.64 3.26 4.05
N VAL A 180 -3.46 3.18 3.46
CA VAL A 180 -3.24 2.40 2.25
C VAL A 180 -3.13 0.92 2.59
N MET A 181 -3.76 0.06 1.80
CA MET A 181 -3.88 -1.37 2.05
C MET A 181 -3.35 -2.20 0.90
N ILE A 182 -2.96 -3.42 1.20
CA ILE A 182 -2.69 -4.46 0.20
C ILE A 182 -3.73 -5.57 0.39
N THR A 183 -4.43 -5.92 -0.70
CA THR A 183 -5.39 -7.04 -0.69
C THR A 183 -4.94 -8.12 -1.65
N MET A 184 -4.55 -9.27 -1.12
CA MET A 184 -4.18 -10.47 -1.85
C MET A 184 -4.55 -11.71 -1.04
N ASN A 185 -4.93 -12.80 -1.71
CA ASN A 185 -5.24 -14.08 -1.09
C ASN A 185 -6.27 -13.93 0.06
N ASP A 186 -7.34 -13.15 -0.20
CA ASP A 186 -8.45 -12.85 0.73
C ASP A 186 -8.07 -12.08 2.00
N GLU A 187 -6.80 -11.72 2.20
CA GLU A 187 -6.31 -10.92 3.33
C GLU A 187 -6.25 -9.43 2.98
N ILE A 188 -6.56 -8.59 3.97
CA ILE A 188 -6.43 -7.13 3.90
C ILE A 188 -5.33 -6.74 4.87
N ASN A 189 -4.20 -6.29 4.35
CA ASN A 189 -3.02 -5.93 5.12
C ASN A 189 -2.79 -4.40 5.07
N GLY A 190 -2.32 -3.83 6.18
CA GLY A 190 -1.86 -2.43 6.22
C GLY A 190 -0.51 -2.25 5.54
N ALA A 191 -0.35 -1.16 4.81
CA ALA A 191 0.88 -0.89 4.04
C ALA A 191 2.15 -0.84 4.91
N ARG A 192 2.06 -0.40 6.16
CA ARG A 192 3.21 -0.31 7.06
C ARG A 192 3.75 -1.68 7.43
N ASP A 193 2.87 -2.63 7.72
CA ASP A 193 3.24 -3.87 8.42
C ASP A 193 3.39 -5.07 7.50
N VAL A 194 2.80 -4.99 6.29
CA VAL A 194 2.82 -6.09 5.32
C VAL A 194 4.17 -6.25 4.66
N THR A 195 4.59 -7.49 4.43
CA THR A 195 5.80 -7.81 3.65
C THR A 195 5.61 -9.06 2.80
N LYS A 196 6.38 -9.16 1.71
CA LYS A 196 6.46 -10.36 0.88
C LYS A 196 7.33 -11.40 1.57
N THR A 197 6.70 -12.42 2.16
CA THR A 197 7.39 -13.44 2.99
C THR A 197 7.85 -14.67 2.23
N ASN A 198 7.43 -14.84 0.97
CA ASN A 198 7.77 -15.99 0.15
C ASN A 198 7.94 -15.56 -1.31
N THR A 199 8.86 -16.23 -2.01
CA THR A 199 9.22 -15.88 -3.40
C THR A 199 8.16 -16.28 -4.43
N THR A 200 7.36 -17.34 -4.19
CA THR A 200 6.46 -17.94 -5.18
C THR A 200 5.06 -18.27 -4.68
N ASN A 201 4.85 -18.43 -3.38
CA ASN A 201 3.56 -18.83 -2.80
C ASN A 201 2.52 -17.71 -2.98
N VAL A 202 1.27 -18.04 -3.32
CA VAL A 202 0.18 -17.08 -3.45
C VAL A 202 -0.17 -16.41 -2.12
N ALA A 203 0.01 -17.11 -0.98
CA ALA A 203 -0.19 -16.57 0.37
C ALA A 203 1.06 -15.88 0.92
N THR A 204 1.75 -15.08 0.10
CA THR A 204 3.05 -14.52 0.42
C THR A 204 3.02 -13.19 1.17
N PHE A 205 1.99 -12.36 0.96
CA PHE A 205 1.88 -11.07 1.65
C PHE A 205 1.29 -11.27 3.03
N LYS A 206 2.09 -10.99 4.05
CA LYS A 206 1.75 -11.18 5.46
C LYS A 206 2.18 -9.97 6.27
N ALA A 207 1.50 -9.73 7.38
CA ALA A 207 1.97 -8.87 8.47
C ALA A 207 2.30 -9.78 9.67
N PRO A 208 3.50 -10.41 9.70
CA PRO A 208 3.78 -11.53 10.59
C PRO A 208 3.65 -11.18 12.06
N GLU A 209 4.02 -9.96 12.45
CA GLU A 209 4.04 -9.52 13.84
C GLU A 209 2.71 -8.93 14.30
N LEU A 210 2.16 -7.99 13.51
CA LEU A 210 0.96 -7.26 13.90
C LEU A 210 -0.34 -7.84 13.31
N GLY A 211 -0.23 -8.73 12.31
CA GLY A 211 -1.34 -9.41 11.67
C GLY A 211 -2.16 -8.52 10.73
N VAL A 212 -3.07 -9.13 10.01
CA VAL A 212 -3.95 -8.49 9.02
C VAL A 212 -4.88 -7.45 9.64
N LEU A 213 -5.31 -6.47 8.85
CA LEU A 213 -6.39 -5.55 9.24
C LEU A 213 -7.75 -6.23 9.15
N GLY A 214 -7.94 -7.13 8.20
CA GLY A 214 -9.20 -7.80 7.94
C GLY A 214 -9.13 -8.84 6.83
N TYR A 215 -10.30 -9.30 6.39
CA TYR A 215 -10.45 -10.32 5.37
C TYR A 215 -11.60 -10.00 4.41
N VAL A 216 -11.54 -10.57 3.22
CA VAL A 216 -12.68 -10.69 2.31
C VAL A 216 -13.14 -12.15 2.35
N ALA A 217 -14.25 -12.42 3.02
CA ALA A 217 -14.79 -13.77 3.19
C ALA A 217 -16.22 -13.87 2.66
N GLY A 218 -16.48 -14.81 1.75
CA GLY A 218 -17.80 -14.94 1.10
C GLY A 218 -18.22 -13.65 0.37
N GLY A 219 -17.28 -12.91 -0.19
CA GLY A 219 -17.51 -11.62 -0.87
C GLY A 219 -17.77 -10.44 0.07
N LYS A 220 -17.72 -10.63 1.39
CA LYS A 220 -17.92 -9.58 2.41
C LYS A 220 -16.58 -9.12 2.97
N VAL A 221 -16.39 -7.80 2.99
CA VAL A 221 -15.24 -7.15 3.61
C VAL A 221 -15.47 -7.03 5.11
N LYS A 222 -14.50 -7.47 5.92
CA LYS A 222 -14.55 -7.36 7.39
C LYS A 222 -13.21 -6.89 7.92
N PHE A 223 -13.24 -5.83 8.73
CA PHE A 223 -12.08 -5.32 9.46
C PHE A 223 -12.15 -5.69 10.93
N TYR A 224 -11.02 -6.00 11.53
CA TYR A 224 -10.86 -6.33 12.95
C TYR A 224 -9.88 -5.39 13.66
N LYS A 225 -9.07 -4.64 12.88
CA LYS A 225 -8.05 -3.72 13.38
C LYS A 225 -7.94 -2.47 12.51
N LYS A 226 -7.21 -1.49 13.03
CA LYS A 226 -6.69 -0.33 12.27
C LYS A 226 -5.26 -0.03 12.74
N SER A 227 -4.47 0.62 11.92
CA SER A 227 -3.15 1.13 12.33
C SER A 227 -3.31 2.19 13.41
N THR A 228 -2.39 2.21 14.35
CA THR A 228 -2.23 3.28 15.35
C THR A 228 -1.14 4.29 14.95
N ARG A 229 -0.39 3.99 13.87
CA ARG A 229 0.64 4.86 13.33
C ARG A 229 0.03 5.92 12.40
N ARG A 230 0.67 7.07 12.29
CA ARG A 230 0.23 8.15 11.40
C ARG A 230 0.28 7.70 9.94
N HIS A 231 -0.73 8.09 9.18
CA HIS A 231 -0.82 7.80 7.75
C HIS A 231 -1.80 8.73 7.06
N THR A 232 -1.81 8.76 5.74
CA THR A 232 -2.77 9.46 4.88
C THR A 232 -3.07 10.89 5.34
N THR A 233 -4.29 11.20 5.78
CA THR A 233 -4.70 12.54 6.25
C THR A 233 -3.93 13.04 7.46
N GLN A 234 -3.30 12.15 8.23
CA GLN A 234 -2.45 12.51 9.37
C GLN A 234 -0.98 12.71 8.97
N SER A 235 -0.63 12.38 7.72
CA SER A 235 0.75 12.51 7.24
C SER A 235 1.13 13.98 7.06
N GLU A 236 2.39 14.26 7.39
CA GLU A 236 3.00 15.56 7.18
C GLU A 236 3.79 15.68 5.87
N PHE A 237 3.86 14.60 5.07
CA PHE A 237 4.68 14.57 3.86
C PHE A 237 3.87 14.92 2.62
N ASP A 238 4.20 16.05 1.98
CA ASP A 238 3.66 16.42 0.68
C ASP A 238 4.75 16.27 -0.40
N VAL A 239 4.43 15.54 -1.45
CA VAL A 239 5.34 15.28 -2.58
C VAL A 239 4.97 16.09 -3.82
N LYS A 240 3.98 16.98 -3.71
CA LYS A 240 3.56 17.81 -4.82
C LYS A 240 4.72 18.72 -5.29
N GLY A 241 5.04 18.64 -6.57
CA GLY A 241 6.12 19.42 -7.18
C GLY A 241 7.52 18.85 -6.99
N LEU A 242 7.71 17.80 -6.19
CA LEU A 242 9.00 17.13 -6.09
C LEU A 242 9.30 16.36 -7.39
N LYS A 243 10.57 16.41 -7.82
CA LYS A 243 11.08 15.67 -8.98
C LYS A 243 11.97 14.50 -8.58
N GLU A 244 12.57 14.59 -7.39
CA GLU A 244 13.49 13.60 -6.83
C GLU A 244 13.37 13.57 -5.31
N LEU A 245 13.92 12.54 -4.70
CA LEU A 245 14.04 12.40 -3.24
C LEU A 245 15.53 12.33 -2.86
N PRO A 246 15.89 12.75 -1.65
CA PRO A 246 17.26 12.61 -1.14
C PRO A 246 17.76 11.18 -1.25
N ARG A 247 19.03 10.99 -1.65
CA ARG A 247 19.61 9.65 -1.73
C ARG A 247 19.74 9.05 -0.34
N VAL A 248 19.16 7.89 -0.14
CA VAL A 248 19.31 7.04 1.05
C VAL A 248 19.63 5.63 0.58
N ASP A 249 20.73 5.07 1.06
CA ASP A 249 21.18 3.73 0.71
C ASP A 249 20.95 2.75 1.87
N ILE A 250 20.77 1.47 1.56
CA ILE A 250 20.66 0.38 2.54
C ILE A 250 22.00 -0.34 2.56
N VAL A 251 22.57 -0.52 3.75
CA VAL A 251 23.79 -1.30 3.98
C VAL A 251 23.41 -2.54 4.78
N TYR A 252 23.44 -3.68 4.10
CA TYR A 252 23.08 -4.99 4.67
C TYR A 252 24.27 -5.57 5.47
N SER A 253 24.04 -5.92 6.72
CA SER A 253 25.06 -6.49 7.61
C SER A 253 25.15 -8.01 7.49
N HIS A 254 26.35 -8.54 7.61
CA HIS A 254 26.65 -9.98 7.56
C HIS A 254 27.89 -10.31 8.42
N VAL A 255 28.26 -11.59 8.51
CA VAL A 255 29.53 -11.99 9.12
C VAL A 255 30.68 -11.33 8.38
N ASN A 256 31.62 -10.75 9.13
CA ASN A 256 32.78 -10.03 8.58
C ASN A 256 32.42 -8.79 7.73
N ALA A 257 31.31 -8.11 8.05
CA ALA A 257 30.96 -6.85 7.41
C ALA A 257 32.02 -5.77 7.72
N ASP A 258 32.23 -4.90 6.74
CA ASP A 258 33.22 -3.81 6.82
C ASP A 258 32.60 -2.44 6.45
N GLY A 259 33.44 -1.43 6.28
CA GLY A 259 33.02 -0.08 5.94
C GLY A 259 32.95 0.24 4.44
N VAL A 260 33.23 -0.71 3.55
CA VAL A 260 33.35 -0.45 2.11
C VAL A 260 32.03 0.06 1.53
N MET A 261 30.90 -0.59 1.84
CA MET A 261 29.59 -0.19 1.33
C MET A 261 29.15 1.17 1.89
N VAL A 262 29.40 1.46 3.17
CA VAL A 262 29.14 2.77 3.78
C VAL A 262 29.94 3.87 3.06
N ASN A 263 31.23 3.65 2.85
CA ASN A 263 32.09 4.61 2.16
C ASN A 263 31.66 4.84 0.70
N ALA A 264 31.20 3.78 0.02
CA ALA A 264 30.66 3.89 -1.34
C ALA A 264 29.37 4.71 -1.38
N ALA A 265 28.44 4.49 -0.46
CA ALA A 265 27.20 5.26 -0.33
C ALA A 265 27.49 6.75 -0.08
N VAL A 266 28.40 7.07 0.85
CA VAL A 266 28.82 8.43 1.14
C VAL A 266 29.47 9.09 -0.11
N LYS A 267 30.33 8.37 -0.81
CA LYS A 267 30.95 8.86 -2.07
C LYS A 267 29.91 9.12 -3.16
N ALA A 268 28.85 8.33 -3.20
CA ALA A 268 27.72 8.49 -4.12
C ALA A 268 26.74 9.61 -3.72
N GLY A 269 26.99 10.33 -2.62
CA GLY A 269 26.19 11.47 -2.18
C GLY A 269 25.01 11.13 -1.29
N ALA A 270 25.02 9.97 -0.62
CA ALA A 270 23.99 9.58 0.35
C ALA A 270 23.79 10.67 1.41
N LYS A 271 22.53 11.03 1.64
CA LYS A 271 22.10 11.92 2.73
C LYS A 271 21.66 11.12 3.97
N GLY A 272 21.35 9.85 3.77
CA GLY A 272 21.02 8.90 4.82
C GLY A 272 21.49 7.49 4.48
N ILE A 273 21.68 6.68 5.49
CA ILE A 273 21.99 5.25 5.39
C ILE A 273 21.09 4.51 6.37
N ILE A 274 20.37 3.52 5.85
CA ILE A 274 19.72 2.50 6.67
C ILE A 274 20.73 1.37 6.85
N HIS A 275 21.19 1.17 8.08
CA HIS A 275 22.01 0.01 8.40
C HIS A 275 21.10 -1.16 8.77
N ASP A 276 20.98 -2.13 7.88
CA ASP A 276 20.18 -3.34 8.07
C ASP A 276 20.98 -4.36 8.86
N GLY A 277 20.95 -4.21 10.19
CA GLY A 277 21.83 -4.87 11.13
C GLY A 277 21.44 -6.30 11.50
N THR A 278 22.30 -6.97 12.22
CA THR A 278 22.02 -8.27 12.81
C THR A 278 21.27 -8.10 14.14
N GLY A 279 20.49 -9.11 14.56
CA GLY A 279 19.75 -9.05 15.84
C GLY A 279 18.95 -7.75 15.99
N ASN A 280 19.09 -7.02 17.09
CA ASN A 280 18.49 -5.71 17.33
C ASN A 280 19.24 -4.58 16.57
N GLY A 281 19.41 -4.70 15.26
CA GLY A 281 20.12 -3.71 14.44
C GLY A 281 21.60 -3.58 14.79
N SER A 282 22.24 -4.64 15.28
CA SER A 282 23.65 -4.63 15.72
C SER A 282 24.60 -4.39 14.55
N ILE A 283 25.66 -3.62 14.84
CA ILE A 283 26.63 -3.12 13.87
C ILE A 283 27.99 -3.79 14.10
N HIS A 284 28.60 -4.32 13.04
CA HIS A 284 29.97 -4.83 13.09
C HIS A 284 30.95 -3.68 13.36
N GLN A 285 31.97 -3.90 14.18
CA GLN A 285 32.92 -2.86 14.63
C GLN A 285 33.59 -2.09 13.48
N ASP A 286 33.89 -2.74 12.37
CA ASP A 286 34.54 -2.08 11.22
C ASP A 286 33.56 -1.29 10.37
N THR A 287 32.29 -1.73 10.28
CA THR A 287 31.19 -0.96 9.70
C THR A 287 30.90 0.29 10.54
N GLU A 288 30.86 0.14 11.89
CA GLU A 288 30.61 1.23 12.82
C GLU A 288 31.58 2.40 12.65
N LYS A 289 32.88 2.12 12.48
CA LYS A 289 33.90 3.15 12.22
C LYS A 289 33.59 4.00 10.98
N ALA A 290 33.04 3.36 9.94
CA ALA A 290 32.65 4.06 8.71
C ALA A 290 31.34 4.85 8.88
N LEU A 291 30.34 4.30 9.61
CA LEU A 291 29.10 4.98 9.93
C LEU A 291 29.31 6.23 10.78
N VAL A 292 30.20 6.17 11.81
CA VAL A 292 30.58 7.33 12.60
C VAL A 292 31.22 8.43 11.74
N LYS A 293 32.09 8.05 10.80
CA LYS A 293 32.67 9.01 9.84
C LYS A 293 31.61 9.61 8.92
N ALA A 294 30.63 8.81 8.49
CA ALA A 294 29.51 9.29 7.66
C ALA A 294 28.63 10.28 8.45
N GLN A 295 28.29 9.94 9.69
CA GLN A 295 27.51 10.80 10.60
C GLN A 295 28.17 12.16 10.79
N LYS A 296 29.49 12.19 11.03
CA LYS A 296 30.28 13.44 11.15
C LYS A 296 30.29 14.30 9.89
N LYS A 297 29.93 13.72 8.73
CA LYS A 297 29.73 14.44 7.46
C LYS A 297 28.28 14.84 7.21
N GLY A 298 27.41 14.67 8.20
CA GLY A 298 25.98 15.02 8.11
C GLY A 298 25.10 13.97 7.44
N VAL A 299 25.58 12.72 7.27
CA VAL A 299 24.76 11.60 6.78
C VAL A 299 23.96 11.03 7.96
N VAL A 300 22.64 10.99 7.84
CA VAL A 300 21.77 10.42 8.88
C VAL A 300 21.86 8.91 8.86
N ILE A 301 22.10 8.30 10.03
CA ILE A 301 22.19 6.85 10.19
C ILE A 301 20.97 6.35 10.95
N VAL A 302 20.22 5.42 10.35
CA VAL A 302 19.10 4.73 10.99
C VAL A 302 19.40 3.23 11.03
N ARG A 303 19.24 2.62 12.20
CA ARG A 303 19.38 1.19 12.41
C ARG A 303 18.04 0.50 12.09
N SER A 304 18.08 -0.54 11.28
CA SER A 304 17.01 -1.50 11.05
C SER A 304 17.53 -2.91 11.30
N ALA A 305 16.69 -3.92 11.22
CA ALA A 305 17.10 -5.30 11.47
C ALA A 305 16.70 -6.24 10.34
N ARG A 306 17.69 -6.98 9.80
CA ARG A 306 17.46 -8.02 8.79
C ARG A 306 16.67 -9.24 9.33
N VAL A 307 16.40 -9.26 10.62
CA VAL A 307 15.60 -10.32 11.28
C VAL A 307 14.16 -10.32 10.76
N GLY A 308 13.63 -9.17 10.35
CA GLY A 308 12.31 -9.06 9.74
C GLY A 308 11.14 -8.90 10.72
N ASN A 309 11.34 -9.12 12.01
CA ASN A 309 10.35 -8.94 13.07
C ASN A 309 11.00 -8.36 14.31
N GLY A 310 10.21 -7.65 15.12
CA GLY A 310 10.66 -6.98 16.34
C GLY A 310 11.21 -5.58 16.09
N PRO A 311 11.04 -4.67 17.06
CA PRO A 311 11.54 -3.31 16.94
C PRO A 311 13.06 -3.25 17.13
N THR A 312 13.74 -2.40 16.37
CA THR A 312 15.06 -1.91 16.75
C THR A 312 14.89 -0.84 17.82
N VAL A 313 15.57 -1.05 18.95
CA VAL A 313 15.51 -0.15 20.11
C VAL A 313 16.93 0.24 20.56
N PRO A 314 17.10 1.34 21.29
CA PRO A 314 18.39 1.69 21.86
C PRO A 314 18.98 0.52 22.66
N SER A 315 20.21 0.13 22.39
CA SER A 315 20.84 -1.04 23.03
C SER A 315 22.25 -0.77 23.51
N ILE A 316 23.10 -0.14 22.72
CA ILE A 316 24.48 0.16 23.05
C ILE A 316 24.62 1.67 23.17
N LYS A 317 25.00 2.13 24.36
CA LYS A 317 25.11 3.56 24.70
C LYS A 317 25.92 4.36 23.65
N ARG A 318 27.03 3.83 23.15
CA ARG A 318 27.86 4.54 22.18
C ARG A 318 27.14 4.84 20.87
N TRP A 319 26.17 4.01 20.41
CA TRP A 319 25.39 4.29 19.20
C TRP A 319 24.41 5.44 19.42
N THR A 320 23.86 5.53 20.64
CA THR A 320 23.05 6.69 21.04
C THR A 320 23.92 7.96 21.16
N ASP A 321 25.13 7.84 21.72
CA ASP A 321 26.09 8.95 21.83
C ASP A 321 26.54 9.44 20.43
N GLU A 322 26.66 8.56 19.46
CA GLU A 322 26.92 8.90 18.05
C GLU A 322 25.64 9.31 17.28
N HIS A 323 24.50 9.43 17.96
CA HIS A 323 23.22 9.84 17.39
C HIS A 323 22.71 8.94 16.24
N PHE A 324 22.95 7.63 16.29
CA PHE A 324 22.31 6.68 15.40
C PHE A 324 20.86 6.50 15.82
N LEU A 325 19.95 6.62 14.85
CA LEU A 325 18.51 6.55 15.07
C LEU A 325 18.02 5.10 15.01
N ASP A 326 16.86 4.84 15.59
CA ASP A 326 16.21 3.55 15.59
C ASP A 326 15.02 3.51 14.65
N GLY A 327 14.95 2.45 13.83
CA GLY A 327 13.94 2.29 12.78
C GLY A 327 12.63 1.63 13.23
N ASP A 328 12.47 1.37 14.54
CA ASP A 328 11.33 0.64 15.11
C ASP A 328 11.13 -0.72 14.38
N THR A 329 9.91 -1.08 14.04
CA THR A 329 9.55 -2.33 13.34
C THR A 329 9.63 -2.22 11.81
N LEU A 330 10.12 -1.11 11.26
CA LEU A 330 10.22 -0.93 9.82
C LEU A 330 11.33 -1.79 9.22
N SER A 331 11.01 -2.53 8.17
CA SER A 331 12.02 -3.15 7.31
C SER A 331 12.93 -2.08 6.68
N ALA A 332 14.15 -2.46 6.33
CA ALA A 332 15.13 -1.51 5.79
C ALA A 332 14.62 -0.75 4.56
N GLN A 333 13.88 -1.42 3.65
CA GLN A 333 13.31 -0.79 2.46
C GLN A 333 12.23 0.24 2.80
N LYS A 334 11.41 0.00 3.82
CA LYS A 334 10.39 0.97 4.29
C LYS A 334 11.02 2.10 5.09
N ALA A 335 11.95 1.78 5.98
CA ALA A 335 12.74 2.78 6.72
C ALA A 335 13.47 3.75 5.75
N ARG A 336 13.98 3.22 4.63
CA ARG A 336 14.59 4.04 3.56
C ARG A 336 13.61 5.06 3.00
N LEU A 337 12.40 4.66 2.66
CA LEU A 337 11.36 5.57 2.12
C LEU A 337 10.96 6.64 3.13
N LEU A 338 10.78 6.25 4.40
CA LEU A 338 10.46 7.20 5.46
C LEU A 338 11.59 8.21 5.66
N LEU A 339 12.85 7.76 5.69
CA LEU A 339 13.99 8.66 5.81
C LEU A 339 14.13 9.59 4.60
N GLN A 340 13.88 9.10 3.38
CA GLN A 340 13.88 9.95 2.18
C GLN A 340 12.87 11.09 2.31
N LEU A 341 11.65 10.80 2.76
CA LEU A 341 10.60 11.81 2.96
C LEU A 341 10.95 12.76 4.13
N ALA A 342 11.44 12.24 5.25
CA ALA A 342 11.88 13.05 6.39
C ALA A 342 12.97 14.05 5.97
N LEU A 343 13.95 13.63 5.20
CA LEU A 343 15.04 14.47 4.70
C LEU A 343 14.61 15.54 3.68
N THR A 344 13.39 15.47 3.14
CA THR A 344 12.82 16.59 2.37
C THR A 344 12.39 17.76 3.27
N LYS A 345 12.21 17.51 4.57
CA LYS A 345 11.68 18.48 5.54
C LYS A 345 12.72 18.97 6.55
N THR A 346 13.56 18.08 7.03
CA THR A 346 14.48 18.38 8.12
C THR A 346 15.75 17.56 8.07
N SER A 347 16.82 18.08 8.68
CA SER A 347 18.04 17.35 9.02
C SER A 347 18.24 17.22 10.54
N ASP A 348 17.29 17.70 11.34
CA ASP A 348 17.33 17.56 12.80
C ASP A 348 17.07 16.11 13.20
N LEU A 349 18.03 15.51 13.89
CA LEU A 349 18.00 14.09 14.24
C LEU A 349 16.89 13.74 15.24
N LYS A 350 16.54 14.66 16.16
CA LYS A 350 15.44 14.45 17.11
C LYS A 350 14.09 14.43 16.38
N GLU A 351 13.94 15.34 15.42
CA GLU A 351 12.73 15.41 14.62
C GLU A 351 12.60 14.19 13.69
N ILE A 352 13.70 13.72 13.11
CA ILE A 352 13.71 12.48 12.32
C ILE A 352 13.36 11.27 13.20
N GLN A 353 13.89 11.18 14.44
CA GLN A 353 13.53 10.09 15.36
C GLN A 353 12.02 10.15 15.71
N ARG A 354 11.48 11.34 16.01
CA ARG A 354 10.03 11.50 16.21
C ARG A 354 9.22 10.98 15.02
N ILE A 355 9.67 11.25 13.81
CA ILE A 355 9.03 10.73 12.58
C ILE A 355 9.05 9.19 12.59
N PHE A 356 10.17 8.55 12.91
CA PHE A 356 10.24 7.08 13.01
C PHE A 356 9.35 6.51 14.13
N ASP A 357 9.21 7.23 15.24
CA ASP A 357 8.38 6.83 16.37
C ASP A 357 6.87 6.94 16.09
N GLU A 358 6.45 7.84 15.19
CA GLU A 358 5.03 8.12 14.90
C GLU A 358 4.51 7.43 13.65
N TYR A 359 5.34 7.14 12.66
CA TYR A 359 4.99 6.53 11.37
C TYR A 359 5.46 5.06 11.30
#